data_476b39c29425890b300e1d998a35ff0c
#
_entry.id   476b39c29425890b300e1d998a35ff0c
#
_cell.length_a   1.000
_cell.length_b   1.000
_cell.length_c   1.000
_cell.angle_alpha   90.00
_cell.angle_beta   90.00
_cell.angle_gamma   90.00
#
_symmetry.space_group_name_H-M   'P 1'
#
loop_
_entity.id
_entity.type
_entity.pdbx_description
1 polymer ?
#
loop_
_entity_poly.entity_id
_entity_poly.type
_entity_poly.pdbx_seq_one_letter_code
_entity_poly.pdbx_strand_id
1 'polypeptide(L)'
;MANKHNSLSHTKWLCKYHIVFTPKYRRKIEYNQYKRDIVNIIQRLCKYKGVEIIEGHIMPDHINLLLSIPPKYSISSIMGYLKGKSSLMIFDMNSNLKYKYGNRKFWAEGYYVSTVGLNESTIRKYIREQESHDIAMDKLTTKEYTNPFGNKKNK
;
A
#
# COMPACT_ATOMS: atom_id res chain seq x y z
N MET A 1 8.71 4.45 20.75
CA MET A 1 7.41 3.87 21.11
C MET A 1 7.54 2.39 21.37
N ALA A 2 6.98 1.92 22.43
CA ALA A 2 6.89 0.50 22.68
C ALA A 2 6.08 -0.19 21.57
N ASN A 3 6.53 -1.32 21.13
CA ASN A 3 5.79 -2.13 20.17
C ASN A 3 4.47 -2.58 20.80
N LYS A 4 3.38 -2.10 20.25
CA LYS A 4 2.05 -2.50 20.69
C LYS A 4 1.73 -3.87 20.13
N HIS A 5 1.62 -4.85 21.01
CA HIS A 5 1.14 -6.17 20.66
C HIS A 5 -0.38 -6.17 20.56
N ASN A 6 -0.90 -6.68 19.48
CA ASN A 6 -2.32 -6.91 19.32
C ASN A 6 -2.73 -8.23 19.99
N SER A 7 -3.96 -8.31 20.44
CA SER A 7 -4.46 -9.54 21.05
C SER A 7 -5.80 -9.95 20.46
N LEU A 8 -5.95 -11.23 20.23
CA LEU A 8 -7.21 -11.93 20.06
C LEU A 8 -7.41 -12.81 21.30
N SER A 9 -8.63 -13.13 21.64
CA SER A 9 -9.06 -13.87 22.84
C SER A 9 -7.97 -14.50 23.72
N HIS A 10 -7.10 -15.36 23.22
CA HIS A 10 -5.98 -15.96 23.94
C HIS A 10 -4.66 -15.88 23.19
N THR A 11 -4.61 -15.06 22.14
CA THR A 11 -3.45 -14.96 21.25
C THR A 11 -2.99 -13.51 21.17
N LYS A 12 -1.73 -13.29 21.48
CA LYS A 12 -1.05 -12.02 21.18
C LYS A 12 -0.33 -12.15 19.85
N TRP A 13 -0.34 -11.06 19.06
CA TRP A 13 0.28 -11.10 17.75
C TRP A 13 0.90 -9.74 17.37
N LEU A 14 1.89 -9.83 16.53
CA LEU A 14 2.58 -8.67 15.95
C LEU A 14 2.90 -9.01 14.49
N CYS A 15 1.91 -8.80 13.64
CA CYS A 15 1.98 -9.15 12.22
C CYS A 15 1.92 -7.88 11.39
N LYS A 16 3.08 -7.27 11.17
CA LYS A 16 3.22 -6.02 10.43
C LYS A 16 3.96 -6.26 9.12
N TYR A 17 3.49 -5.60 8.08
CA TYR A 17 4.01 -5.77 6.73
C TYR A 17 4.11 -4.43 6.01
N HIS A 18 5.22 -4.26 5.32
CA HIS A 18 5.37 -3.20 4.34
C HIS A 18 4.89 -3.73 2.98
N ILE A 19 3.92 -3.05 2.40
CA ILE A 19 3.26 -3.48 1.16
C ILE A 19 3.30 -2.35 0.16
N VAL A 20 3.63 -2.70 -1.08
CA VAL A 20 3.63 -1.76 -2.20
C VAL A 20 2.89 -2.38 -3.38
N PHE A 21 2.02 -1.62 -3.99
CA PHE A 21 1.38 -2.00 -5.25
C PHE A 21 1.13 -0.79 -6.12
N THR A 22 0.93 -1.03 -7.40
CA THR A 22 0.90 0.01 -8.42
C THR A 22 -0.37 -0.05 -9.24
N PRO A 23 -0.86 1.11 -9.73
CA PRO A 23 -1.92 1.09 -10.73
C PRO A 23 -1.40 0.50 -12.04
N LYS A 24 -2.31 -0.05 -12.84
CA LYS A 24 -1.97 -0.38 -14.23
C LYS A 24 -1.52 0.88 -14.95
N TYR A 25 -0.59 0.73 -15.87
CA TYR A 25 -0.08 1.86 -16.65
C TYR A 25 -1.20 2.71 -17.28
N ARG A 26 -2.22 2.05 -17.83
CA ARG A 26 -3.38 2.73 -18.42
C ARG A 26 -4.26 3.47 -17.42
N ARG A 27 -4.10 3.21 -16.12
CA ARG A 27 -4.88 3.81 -15.03
C ARG A 27 -4.14 4.90 -14.29
N LYS A 28 -2.94 5.24 -14.72
CA LYS A 28 -2.08 6.18 -14.01
C LYS A 28 -2.70 7.58 -13.91
N ILE A 29 -3.40 8.02 -14.93
CA ILE A 29 -4.07 9.33 -14.93
C ILE A 29 -5.19 9.34 -13.89
N GLU A 30 -6.04 8.35 -13.90
CA GLU A 30 -7.14 8.20 -12.95
C GLU A 30 -6.62 8.04 -11.52
N TYR A 31 -5.57 7.25 -11.34
CA TYR A 31 -4.91 7.11 -10.06
C TYR A 31 -4.47 8.47 -9.48
N ASN A 32 -3.83 9.32 -10.27
CA ASN A 32 -3.40 10.64 -9.82
C ASN A 32 -4.57 11.59 -9.58
N GLN A 33 -5.62 11.47 -10.37
CA GLN A 33 -6.81 12.30 -10.26
C GLN A 33 -7.63 11.97 -9.00
N TYR A 34 -7.68 10.69 -8.61
CA TYR A 34 -8.56 10.20 -7.56
C TYR A 34 -7.80 9.76 -6.30
N LYS A 35 -6.62 10.28 -6.04
CA LYS A 35 -5.79 9.88 -4.88
C LYS A 35 -6.54 9.95 -3.56
N ARG A 36 -7.28 11.03 -3.31
CA ARG A 36 -8.05 11.19 -2.07
C ARG A 36 -9.12 10.11 -1.93
N ASP A 37 -9.83 9.82 -3.00
CA ASP A 37 -10.85 8.78 -3.00
C ASP A 37 -10.24 7.41 -2.77
N ILE A 38 -9.09 7.15 -3.38
CA ILE A 38 -8.34 5.90 -3.19
C ILE A 38 -7.92 5.73 -1.74
N VAL A 39 -7.39 6.78 -1.11
CA VAL A 39 -7.03 6.75 0.32
C VAL A 39 -8.26 6.41 1.17
N ASN A 40 -9.37 7.07 0.94
CA ASN A 40 -10.60 6.84 1.70
C ASN A 40 -11.13 5.41 1.52
N ILE A 41 -11.07 4.90 0.31
CA ILE A 41 -11.47 3.53 -0.01
C ILE A 41 -10.58 2.53 0.73
N ILE A 42 -9.27 2.66 0.63
CA ILE A 42 -8.33 1.76 1.29
C ILE A 42 -8.49 1.79 2.81
N GLN A 43 -8.65 2.98 3.40
CA GLN A 43 -8.89 3.12 4.84
C GLN A 43 -10.17 2.39 5.27
N ARG A 44 -11.25 2.55 4.52
CA ARG A 44 -12.52 1.89 4.80
C ARG A 44 -12.42 0.37 4.69
N LEU A 45 -11.78 -0.12 3.64
CA LEU A 45 -11.60 -1.55 3.42
C LEU A 45 -10.74 -2.19 4.50
N CYS A 46 -9.66 -1.56 4.89
CA CYS A 46 -8.81 -2.03 5.99
C CYS A 46 -9.57 -2.07 7.31
N LYS A 47 -10.30 -1.00 7.62
CA LYS A 47 -11.10 -0.93 8.85
C LYS A 47 -12.13 -2.05 8.92
N TYR A 48 -12.78 -2.36 7.82
CA TYR A 48 -13.77 -3.42 7.75
C TYR A 48 -13.20 -4.80 8.10
N LYS A 49 -11.95 -5.06 7.75
CA LYS A 49 -11.25 -6.32 8.06
C LYS A 49 -10.47 -6.29 9.38
N GLY A 50 -10.49 -5.20 10.11
CA GLY A 50 -9.67 -5.07 11.32
C GLY A 50 -8.17 -4.96 11.02
N VAL A 51 -7.82 -4.54 9.82
CA VAL A 51 -6.45 -4.23 9.41
C VAL A 51 -6.14 -2.78 9.79
N GLU A 52 -5.10 -2.59 10.60
CA GLU A 52 -4.65 -1.25 10.97
C GLU A 52 -3.66 -0.72 9.94
N ILE A 53 -3.88 0.50 9.47
CA ILE A 53 -2.90 1.23 8.67
C ILE A 53 -2.03 2.04 9.62
N ILE A 54 -0.80 1.59 9.82
CA ILE A 54 0.16 2.26 10.71
C ILE A 54 0.72 3.50 10.03
N GLU A 55 1.06 3.36 8.77
CA GLU A 55 1.56 4.44 7.92
C GLU A 55 1.18 4.14 6.48
N GLY A 56 0.93 5.17 5.68
CA GLY A 56 0.62 4.97 4.27
C GLY A 56 0.76 6.26 3.48
N HIS A 57 1.25 6.14 2.27
CA HIS A 57 1.35 7.26 1.33
C HIS A 57 1.02 6.82 -0.08
N ILE A 58 0.32 7.69 -0.79
CA ILE A 58 0.04 7.55 -2.21
C ILE A 58 1.10 8.32 -2.98
N MET A 59 1.97 7.59 -3.64
CA MET A 59 2.99 8.14 -4.51
C MET A 59 2.45 8.30 -5.94
N PRO A 60 3.14 9.05 -6.83
CA PRO A 60 2.64 9.25 -8.19
C PRO A 60 2.41 7.98 -9.00
N ASP A 61 3.13 6.91 -8.71
CA ASP A 61 3.11 5.65 -9.46
C ASP A 61 2.86 4.41 -8.62
N HIS A 62 2.72 4.56 -7.30
CA HIS A 62 2.51 3.41 -6.40
C HIS A 62 1.91 3.83 -5.06
N ILE A 63 1.45 2.85 -4.30
CA ILE A 63 1.02 3.01 -2.91
C ILE A 63 2.01 2.29 -2.01
N ASN A 64 2.46 2.98 -0.95
CA ASN A 64 3.21 2.42 0.17
C ASN A 64 2.30 2.29 1.38
N LEU A 65 2.21 1.11 1.95
CA LEU A 65 1.43 0.87 3.16
C LEU A 65 2.24 0.09 4.18
N LEU A 66 2.17 0.50 5.43
CA LEU A 66 2.59 -0.30 6.56
C LEU A 66 1.32 -0.75 7.30
N LEU A 67 1.02 -2.03 7.20
CA LEU A 67 -0.21 -2.63 7.71
C LEU A 67 0.06 -3.58 8.87
N SER A 68 -0.82 -3.54 9.86
CA SER A 68 -0.93 -4.56 10.90
C SER A 68 -2.11 -5.46 10.55
N ILE A 69 -1.84 -6.70 10.21
CA ILE A 69 -2.83 -7.64 9.67
C ILE A 69 -3.07 -8.76 10.69
N PRO A 70 -4.33 -8.99 11.12
CA PRO A 70 -4.65 -10.11 12.00
C PRO A 70 -4.17 -11.44 11.43
N PRO A 71 -3.59 -12.32 12.27
CA PRO A 71 -2.99 -13.59 11.80
C PRO A 71 -3.99 -14.58 11.20
N LYS A 72 -5.30 -14.35 11.40
CA LYS A 72 -6.35 -15.14 10.76
C LYS A 72 -6.44 -14.95 9.25
N TYR A 73 -5.82 -13.89 8.72
CA TYR A 73 -5.82 -13.61 7.28
C TYR A 73 -4.43 -13.89 6.69
N SER A 74 -4.42 -14.53 5.53
CA SER A 74 -3.21 -14.56 4.70
C SER A 74 -2.98 -13.22 4.01
N ILE A 75 -1.72 -12.94 3.69
CA ILE A 75 -1.39 -11.73 2.92
C ILE A 75 -2.09 -11.74 1.57
N SER A 76 -2.09 -12.88 0.88
CA SER A 76 -2.74 -12.99 -0.43
C SER A 76 -4.23 -12.74 -0.37
N SER A 77 -4.92 -13.18 0.69
CA SER A 77 -6.36 -12.92 0.85
C SER A 77 -6.64 -11.44 1.10
N ILE A 78 -5.84 -10.79 1.93
CA ILE A 78 -5.98 -9.34 2.19
C ILE A 78 -5.66 -8.54 0.92
N MET A 79 -4.60 -8.89 0.21
CA MET A 79 -4.24 -8.17 -1.03
C MET A 79 -5.28 -8.38 -2.14
N GLY A 80 -5.78 -9.59 -2.30
CA GLY A 80 -6.89 -9.86 -3.22
C GLY A 80 -8.13 -9.05 -2.89
N TYR A 81 -8.46 -8.97 -1.61
CA TYR A 81 -9.58 -8.16 -1.11
C TYR A 81 -9.34 -6.66 -1.38
N LEU A 82 -8.22 -6.10 -0.96
CA LEU A 82 -7.93 -4.67 -1.10
C LEU A 82 -7.87 -4.26 -2.57
N LYS A 83 -7.17 -5.00 -3.41
CA LYS A 83 -7.04 -4.68 -4.83
C LYS A 83 -8.36 -4.88 -5.58
N GLY A 84 -9.04 -5.98 -5.33
CA GLY A 84 -10.31 -6.30 -5.99
C GLY A 84 -11.44 -5.34 -5.63
N LYS A 85 -11.66 -5.14 -4.34
CA LYS A 85 -12.74 -4.26 -3.85
C LYS A 85 -12.46 -2.80 -4.16
N SER A 86 -11.23 -2.34 -4.01
CA SER A 86 -10.88 -0.95 -4.34
C SER A 86 -11.07 -0.69 -5.84
N SER A 87 -10.70 -1.62 -6.70
CA SER A 87 -10.95 -1.49 -8.14
C SER A 87 -12.45 -1.30 -8.44
N LEU A 88 -13.29 -2.15 -7.87
CA LEU A 88 -14.74 -2.04 -8.06
C LEU A 88 -15.29 -0.70 -7.55
N MET A 89 -14.85 -0.27 -6.38
CA MET A 89 -15.31 0.98 -5.79
C MET A 89 -14.85 2.20 -6.58
N ILE A 90 -13.62 2.20 -7.08
CA ILE A 90 -13.10 3.27 -7.93
C ILE A 90 -13.92 3.38 -9.22
N PHE A 91 -14.22 2.26 -9.86
CA PHE A 91 -15.02 2.26 -11.09
C PHE A 91 -16.50 2.62 -10.84
N ASP A 92 -17.06 2.22 -9.72
CA ASP A 92 -18.44 2.58 -9.37
C ASP A 92 -18.58 4.08 -9.08
N MET A 93 -17.59 4.69 -8.47
CA MET A 93 -17.54 6.14 -8.25
C MET A 93 -17.34 6.92 -9.56
N ASN A 94 -16.73 6.30 -10.56
CA ASN A 94 -16.37 6.90 -11.82
C ASN A 94 -16.87 6.04 -12.99
N SER A 95 -18.20 6.05 -13.17
CA SER A 95 -18.87 5.18 -14.14
C SER A 95 -18.33 5.28 -15.57
N ASN A 96 -17.80 6.42 -15.95
CA ASN A 96 -17.18 6.63 -17.26
C ASN A 96 -15.92 5.79 -17.48
N LEU A 97 -15.16 5.51 -16.42
CA LEU A 97 -13.96 4.67 -16.51
C LEU A 97 -14.29 3.23 -16.87
N LYS A 98 -15.39 2.72 -16.35
CA LYS A 98 -15.88 1.36 -16.60
C LYS A 98 -16.14 1.10 -18.09
N TYR A 99 -16.68 2.08 -18.78
CA TYR A 99 -17.01 1.97 -20.21
C TYR A 99 -15.81 2.24 -21.10
N LYS A 100 -14.90 3.10 -20.65
CA LYS A 100 -13.77 3.54 -21.44
C LYS A 100 -12.73 2.43 -21.70
N TYR A 101 -12.53 1.53 -20.75
CA TYR A 101 -11.44 0.56 -20.77
C TYR A 101 -11.87 -0.92 -20.82
N GLY A 102 -13.13 -1.20 -20.70
CA GLY A 102 -13.68 -2.55 -20.90
C GLY A 102 -13.36 -3.58 -19.82
N ASN A 103 -12.51 -3.30 -18.83
CA ASN A 103 -12.24 -4.19 -17.71
C ASN A 103 -12.20 -3.43 -16.39
N ARG A 104 -12.39 -4.16 -15.27
CA ARG A 104 -12.49 -3.59 -13.93
C ARG A 104 -11.23 -3.79 -13.10
N LYS A 105 -10.10 -3.97 -13.72
CA LYS A 105 -8.82 -4.08 -13.02
C LYS A 105 -8.12 -2.73 -13.02
N PHE A 106 -8.08 -2.12 -11.87
CA PHE A 106 -7.40 -0.84 -11.69
C PHE A 106 -5.90 -1.01 -11.42
N TRP A 107 -5.53 -2.04 -10.64
CA TRP A 107 -4.16 -2.27 -10.19
C TRP A 107 -3.41 -3.23 -11.12
N ALA A 108 -2.11 -3.04 -11.23
CA ALA A 108 -1.22 -4.00 -11.87
C ALA A 108 -1.21 -5.31 -11.08
N GLU A 109 -0.90 -6.40 -11.75
CA GLU A 109 -0.76 -7.70 -11.10
C GLU A 109 0.39 -7.69 -10.09
N GLY A 110 0.21 -8.46 -9.02
CA GLY A 110 1.23 -8.58 -7.99
C GLY A 110 1.30 -7.41 -7.02
N TYR A 111 2.20 -7.55 -6.10
CA TYR A 111 2.52 -6.57 -5.07
C TYR A 111 3.85 -6.95 -4.44
N TYR A 112 4.48 -5.98 -3.80
CA TYR A 112 5.62 -6.24 -2.93
C TYR A 112 5.14 -6.36 -1.49
N VAL A 113 5.70 -7.30 -0.74
CA VAL A 113 5.46 -7.43 0.69
C VAL A 113 6.75 -7.83 1.40
N SER A 114 7.00 -7.18 2.53
CA SER A 114 8.03 -7.61 3.48
C SER A 114 7.47 -7.59 4.89
N THR A 115 7.97 -8.50 5.71
CA THR A 115 7.68 -8.49 7.14
C THR A 115 8.41 -7.34 7.82
N VAL A 116 7.77 -6.77 8.84
CA VAL A 116 8.31 -5.68 9.62
C VAL A 116 8.31 -6.12 11.08
N GLY A 117 9.48 -6.18 11.66
CA GLY A 117 9.65 -6.50 13.08
C GLY A 117 10.23 -5.30 13.82
N LEU A 118 11.44 -5.44 14.32
CA LEU A 118 12.15 -4.40 15.09
C LEU A 118 12.48 -3.15 14.26
N ASN A 119 12.35 -3.22 12.92
CA ASN A 119 12.65 -2.12 12.01
C ASN A 119 11.44 -1.23 11.70
N GLU A 120 10.35 -1.37 12.44
CA GLU A 120 9.12 -0.61 12.16
C GLU A 120 9.35 0.89 12.07
N SER A 121 10.07 1.47 13.03
CA SER A 121 10.34 2.91 13.06
C SER A 121 11.12 3.39 11.84
N THR A 122 12.08 2.61 11.38
CA THR A 122 12.87 2.89 10.18
C THR A 122 11.99 2.85 8.93
N ILE A 123 11.13 1.86 8.83
CA ILE A 123 10.23 1.70 7.68
C ILE A 123 9.16 2.80 7.67
N ARG A 124 8.59 3.14 8.82
CA ARG A 124 7.65 4.26 8.95
C ARG A 124 8.28 5.56 8.48
N LYS A 125 9.49 5.83 8.93
CA LYS A 125 10.24 7.02 8.54
C LYS A 125 10.49 7.03 7.03
N TYR A 126 10.90 5.92 6.47
CA TYR A 126 11.12 5.78 5.04
C TYR A 126 9.84 6.11 4.24
N ILE A 127 8.71 5.51 4.59
CA ILE A 127 7.43 5.75 3.91
C ILE A 127 7.05 7.23 4.02
N ARG A 128 7.18 7.81 5.20
CA ARG A 128 6.84 9.21 5.46
C ARG A 128 7.68 10.18 4.66
N GLU A 129 8.97 9.89 4.49
CA GLU A 129 9.92 10.76 3.81
C GLU A 129 9.91 10.57 2.28
N GLN A 130 9.39 9.47 1.79
CA GLN A 130 9.43 9.16 0.36
C GLN A 130 8.72 10.20 -0.48
N GLU A 131 7.60 10.72 -0.02
CA GLU A 131 6.86 11.77 -0.73
C GLU A 131 7.70 13.05 -0.89
N SER A 132 8.41 13.46 0.15
CA SER A 132 9.30 14.61 0.10
C SER A 132 10.51 14.37 -0.80
N HIS A 133 11.02 13.15 -0.80
CA HIS A 133 12.16 12.75 -1.58
C HIS A 133 11.86 12.62 -3.06
N ASP A 134 10.69 12.15 -3.43
CA ASP A 134 10.32 11.99 -4.84
C ASP A 134 10.36 13.31 -5.61
N ILE A 135 9.93 14.39 -4.99
CA ILE A 135 9.98 15.72 -5.62
C ILE A 135 11.43 16.17 -5.87
N ALA A 136 12.33 15.82 -4.96
CA ALA A 136 13.75 16.14 -5.10
C ALA A 136 14.47 15.16 -6.02
N MET A 137 14.02 13.93 -6.06
CA MET A 137 14.72 12.80 -6.69
C MET A 137 14.36 12.57 -8.15
N ASP A 138 13.27 13.10 -8.63
CA ASP A 138 13.02 13.23 -10.07
C ASP A 138 14.19 13.87 -10.83
N LYS A 139 15.08 14.51 -10.09
CA LYS A 139 16.27 15.18 -10.64
C LYS A 139 17.57 14.41 -10.44
N LEU A 140 17.59 13.38 -9.59
CA LEU A 140 18.86 12.79 -9.16
C LEU A 140 19.04 11.32 -9.51
N THR A 141 18.05 10.63 -10.00
CA THR A 141 18.13 9.21 -10.45
C THR A 141 19.08 8.33 -9.65
N THR A 142 19.09 8.45 -8.34
CA THR A 142 19.93 7.60 -7.52
C THR A 142 19.19 6.33 -7.20
N LYS A 143 19.75 5.21 -7.61
CA LYS A 143 19.21 3.86 -7.39
C LYS A 143 18.83 3.56 -5.94
N GLU A 144 19.43 4.28 -5.01
CA GLU A 144 19.21 4.11 -3.58
C GLU A 144 17.83 4.55 -3.13
N TYR A 145 17.21 5.49 -3.84
CA TYR A 145 15.92 6.06 -3.46
C TYR A 145 14.75 5.48 -4.20
N THR A 146 15.01 4.95 -5.37
CA THR A 146 13.96 4.41 -6.23
C THR A 146 13.67 2.95 -5.99
N ASN A 147 14.49 2.30 -5.18
CA ASN A 147 14.37 0.88 -4.96
C ASN A 147 14.27 0.52 -3.47
N PRO A 148 13.09 0.68 -2.85
CA PRO A 148 12.84 0.14 -1.51
C PRO A 148 13.01 -1.37 -1.47
N PHE A 149 13.02 -2.02 -2.63
CA PHE A 149 13.14 -3.45 -2.82
C PHE A 149 14.57 -3.87 -3.14
N GLY A 150 15.50 -2.92 -3.31
CA GLY A 150 16.90 -3.23 -3.53
C GLY A 150 17.46 -3.92 -2.30
N ASN A 151 18.02 -5.11 -2.47
CA ASN A 151 18.83 -5.71 -1.44
C ASN A 151 19.90 -4.71 -1.04
N LYS A 152 19.78 -4.17 0.15
CA LYS A 152 20.96 -3.56 0.77
C LYS A 152 21.95 -4.71 0.88
N LYS A 153 22.89 -4.76 -0.03
CA LYS A 153 24.07 -5.57 0.19
C LYS A 153 24.65 -5.05 1.48
N ASN A 154 24.56 -5.84 2.51
CA ASN A 154 25.28 -5.58 3.74
C ASN A 154 26.74 -5.45 3.37
N LYS A 155 27.21 -4.26 3.46
CA LYS A 155 28.64 -4.05 3.49
C LYS A 155 29.16 -4.43 4.86
#